data_e88c54884c6e2164c8d69fed8fe1e8b7
#
_entry.id   e88c54884c6e2164c8d69fed8fe1e8b7
#
_cell.length_a   1.000
_cell.length_b   1.000
_cell.length_c   1.000
_cell.angle_alpha   90.00
_cell.angle_beta   90.00
_cell.angle_gamma   90.00
#
_symmetry.space_group_name_H-M   'P 1'
#
loop_
_entity.id
_entity.type
_entity.pdbx_description
1 polymer ?
#
loop_
_entity_poly.entity_id
_entity_poly.type
_entity_poly.pdbx_seq_one_letter_code
_entity_poly.pdbx_strand_id
1 'polypeptide(L)'
;GPGLWTGDYRHTSTTELGHGYWATIGHMPDLITSRVAELYRDHPFREVPLDDLPTEEIAPRIMRIDHNTLDIVDYYELDKGHLPMSPTFVPKIDGDIDEGYLLSTTLTPDGDELWIYDTTQIGNGPICRLRHDKLVMPFTFHTTWMPELKQQVSPAYQTDPQLDYGTRLADLSASAQSVITQVLPVTI
;
A
#
# COMPACT_ATOMS: atom_id res chain seq x y z
N GLY A 1 9.27 -0.82 -10.91
CA GLY A 1 8.61 0.15 -10.02
C GLY A 1 8.66 -0.33 -8.59
N PRO A 2 8.41 0.52 -7.58
CA PRO A 2 8.37 0.07 -6.19
C PRO A 2 7.27 -0.99 -6.02
N GLY A 3 7.59 -2.04 -5.28
CA GLY A 3 6.64 -3.08 -4.92
C GLY A 3 6.13 -2.86 -3.50
N LEU A 4 4.86 -3.09 -3.29
CA LEU A 4 4.23 -3.16 -1.97
C LEU A 4 3.96 -4.63 -1.67
N TRP A 5 4.21 -5.07 -0.45
CA TRP A 5 4.18 -6.50 -0.15
C TRP A 5 3.50 -6.84 1.16
N THR A 6 3.06 -8.07 1.28
CA THR A 6 2.49 -8.69 2.47
C THR A 6 2.79 -10.18 2.50
N GLY A 7 2.47 -10.85 3.58
CA GLY A 7 2.59 -12.30 3.76
C GLY A 7 1.67 -12.81 4.84
N ASP A 8 1.70 -14.11 5.08
CA ASP A 8 1.01 -14.72 6.20
C ASP A 8 1.84 -14.56 7.48
N TYR A 9 1.40 -13.64 8.34
CA TYR A 9 2.10 -13.31 9.59
C TYR A 9 1.60 -14.09 10.81
N ARG A 10 0.78 -15.13 10.64
CA ARG A 10 0.33 -15.97 11.74
C ARG A 10 1.48 -16.72 12.41
N HIS A 11 2.54 -16.98 11.64
CA HIS A 11 3.74 -17.63 12.12
C HIS A 11 4.86 -16.61 12.28
N THR A 12 5.29 -16.38 13.50
CA THR A 12 6.33 -15.39 13.85
C THR A 12 7.75 -15.87 13.58
N SER A 13 7.91 -17.15 13.21
CA SER A 13 9.21 -17.71 12.85
C SER A 13 9.56 -17.35 11.42
N THR A 14 10.63 -16.58 11.24
CA THR A 14 11.15 -16.21 9.91
C THR A 14 11.59 -17.40 9.06
N THR A 15 11.71 -18.58 9.64
CA THR A 15 12.11 -19.82 8.96
C THR A 15 10.92 -20.53 8.28
N GLU A 16 9.70 -20.08 8.51
CA GLU A 16 8.48 -20.71 7.99
C GLU A 16 7.66 -19.82 7.05
N LEU A 17 8.23 -18.71 6.60
CA LEU A 17 7.59 -17.90 5.57
C LEU A 17 7.63 -18.67 4.24
N GLY A 18 6.46 -19.15 3.80
CA GLY A 18 6.34 -19.89 2.54
C GLY A 18 6.37 -18.96 1.35
N HIS A 19 5.42 -18.05 1.27
CA HIS A 19 5.25 -17.12 0.15
C HIS A 19 5.05 -15.68 0.59
N GLY A 20 5.54 -14.75 -0.23
CA GLY A 20 5.21 -13.34 -0.16
C GLY A 20 4.31 -12.93 -1.32
N TYR A 21 3.49 -11.92 -1.07
CA TYR A 21 2.59 -11.37 -2.07
C TYR A 21 2.98 -9.93 -2.36
N TRP A 22 3.22 -9.61 -3.62
CA TRP A 22 3.72 -8.32 -4.06
C TRP A 22 2.75 -7.67 -5.04
N ALA A 23 2.50 -6.39 -4.85
CA ALA A 23 1.84 -5.53 -5.81
C ALA A 23 2.88 -4.62 -6.44
N THR A 24 2.98 -4.61 -7.77
CA THR A 24 3.82 -3.66 -8.50
C THR A 24 2.96 -2.68 -9.25
N ILE A 25 3.39 -1.44 -9.32
CA ILE A 25 2.68 -0.40 -10.07
C ILE A 25 3.00 -0.42 -11.56
N GLY A 26 3.81 -1.40 -12.02
CA GLY A 26 4.26 -1.44 -13.40
C GLY A 26 5.20 -0.30 -13.74
N HIS A 27 5.09 0.20 -14.97
CA HIS A 27 5.79 1.38 -15.45
C HIS A 27 4.80 2.29 -16.16
N MET A 28 4.70 3.51 -15.69
CA MET A 28 3.89 4.58 -16.28
C MET A 28 4.84 5.73 -16.59
N PRO A 29 5.27 5.91 -17.84
CA PRO A 29 6.28 6.92 -18.19
C PRO A 29 5.91 8.33 -17.73
N ASP A 30 4.64 8.69 -17.82
CA ASP A 30 4.13 10.02 -17.45
C ASP A 30 4.13 10.29 -15.94
N LEU A 31 4.28 9.26 -15.10
CA LEU A 31 4.38 9.43 -13.64
C LEU A 31 5.81 9.66 -13.17
N ILE A 32 6.82 9.41 -14.01
CA ILE A 32 8.22 9.65 -13.67
C ILE A 32 8.52 11.12 -13.93
N THR A 33 8.59 11.92 -12.88
CA THR A 33 8.97 13.33 -13.02
C THR A 33 10.45 13.44 -13.42
N SER A 34 10.79 14.44 -14.26
CA SER A 34 12.16 14.75 -14.65
C SER A 34 13.06 14.94 -13.43
N ARG A 35 12.55 15.58 -12.37
CA ARG A 35 13.25 15.76 -11.11
C ARG A 35 13.70 14.44 -10.47
N VAL A 36 12.82 13.44 -10.42
CA VAL A 36 13.17 12.13 -9.83
C VAL A 36 14.18 11.41 -10.72
N ALA A 37 13.99 11.46 -12.04
CA ALA A 37 14.94 10.89 -12.98
C ALA A 37 16.35 11.52 -12.83
N GLU A 38 16.44 12.83 -12.77
CA GLU A 38 17.72 13.54 -12.63
C GLU A 38 18.41 13.29 -11.29
N LEU A 39 17.66 13.25 -10.18
CA LEU A 39 18.22 12.97 -8.85
C LEU A 39 18.95 11.62 -8.78
N TYR A 40 18.49 10.64 -9.54
CA TYR A 40 19.04 9.30 -9.50
C TYR A 40 19.80 8.91 -10.78
N ARG A 41 20.07 9.86 -11.67
CA ARG A 41 20.77 9.60 -12.94
C ARG A 41 22.12 8.92 -12.72
N ASP A 42 22.93 9.49 -11.86
CA ASP A 42 24.31 9.05 -11.62
C ASP A 42 24.46 8.37 -10.24
N HIS A 43 23.37 7.76 -9.73
CA HIS A 43 23.41 7.09 -8.44
C HIS A 43 24.36 5.87 -8.51
N PRO A 44 25.32 5.72 -7.57
CA PRO A 44 26.39 4.73 -7.65
C PRO A 44 25.90 3.26 -7.62
N PHE A 45 24.69 3.03 -7.12
CA PHE A 45 24.06 1.69 -7.07
C PHE A 45 22.95 1.52 -8.10
N ARG A 46 22.90 2.38 -9.12
CA ARG A 46 21.94 2.20 -10.20
C ARG A 46 22.42 1.07 -11.13
N GLU A 47 21.62 0.01 -11.23
CA GLU A 47 21.89 -1.13 -12.09
C GLU A 47 21.38 -0.91 -13.52
N VAL A 48 20.23 -0.25 -13.66
CA VAL A 48 19.63 0.03 -14.98
C VAL A 48 19.78 1.51 -15.31
N PRO A 49 20.52 1.87 -16.37
CA PRO A 49 20.61 3.24 -16.84
C PRO A 49 19.25 3.85 -17.15
N LEU A 50 19.10 5.18 -17.05
CA LEU A 50 17.83 5.85 -17.36
C LEU A 50 17.39 5.63 -18.82
N ASP A 51 18.35 5.61 -19.72
CA ASP A 51 18.10 5.46 -21.16
C ASP A 51 17.65 4.03 -21.52
N ASP A 52 17.87 3.07 -20.62
CA ASP A 52 17.44 1.67 -20.77
C ASP A 52 16.09 1.39 -20.09
N LEU A 53 15.47 2.40 -19.45
CA LEU A 53 14.14 2.25 -18.87
C LEU A 53 13.10 2.07 -19.98
N PRO A 54 12.03 1.30 -19.73
CA PRO A 54 10.94 1.15 -20.67
C PRO A 54 10.34 2.51 -21.06
N THR A 55 10.11 2.70 -22.36
CA THR A 55 9.42 3.89 -22.90
C THR A 55 7.92 3.69 -23.00
N GLU A 56 7.49 2.43 -22.98
CA GLU A 56 6.09 2.03 -23.04
C GLU A 56 5.57 1.70 -21.64
N GLU A 57 4.27 1.88 -21.46
CA GLU A 57 3.60 1.48 -20.25
C GLU A 57 3.70 -0.04 -20.03
N ILE A 58 4.15 -0.44 -18.84
CA ILE A 58 4.13 -1.83 -18.38
C ILE A 58 3.00 -1.97 -17.38
N ALA A 59 2.11 -2.91 -17.63
CA ALA A 59 0.99 -3.19 -16.76
C ALA A 59 1.44 -3.57 -15.33
N PRO A 60 0.68 -3.15 -14.31
CA PRO A 60 0.94 -3.55 -12.93
C PRO A 60 0.61 -5.03 -12.72
N ARG A 61 1.19 -5.61 -11.66
CA ARG A 61 0.99 -7.03 -11.34
C ARG A 61 0.79 -7.24 -9.86
N ILE A 62 -0.03 -8.22 -9.53
CA ILE A 62 -0.05 -8.88 -8.23
C ILE A 62 0.66 -10.21 -8.39
N MET A 63 1.65 -10.49 -7.53
CA MET A 63 2.53 -11.64 -7.67
C MET A 63 2.61 -12.43 -6.36
N ARG A 64 2.76 -13.74 -6.48
CA ARG A 64 3.14 -14.65 -5.41
C ARG A 64 4.59 -15.05 -5.61
N ILE A 65 5.41 -14.90 -4.60
CA ILE A 65 6.86 -15.14 -4.65
C ILE A 65 7.21 -16.17 -3.58
N ASP A 66 7.93 -17.23 -3.96
CA ASP A 66 8.51 -18.17 -3.02
C ASP A 66 9.66 -17.49 -2.27
N HIS A 67 9.61 -17.49 -0.93
CA HIS A 67 10.63 -16.84 -0.10
C HIS A 67 11.96 -17.56 -0.07
N ASN A 68 12.00 -18.84 -0.41
CA ASN A 68 13.23 -19.63 -0.39
C ASN A 68 14.03 -19.47 -1.69
N THR A 69 13.33 -19.43 -2.83
CA THR A 69 13.96 -19.35 -4.15
C THR A 69 13.94 -17.93 -4.73
N LEU A 70 13.05 -17.08 -4.23
CA LEU A 70 12.73 -15.74 -4.75
C LEU A 70 12.12 -15.78 -6.16
N ASP A 71 11.63 -16.94 -6.58
CA ASP A 71 10.95 -17.09 -7.85
C ASP A 71 9.51 -16.56 -7.78
N ILE A 72 9.05 -15.94 -8.86
CA ILE A 72 7.63 -15.64 -9.06
C ILE A 72 6.95 -16.95 -9.45
N VAL A 73 6.14 -17.49 -8.56
CA VAL A 73 5.47 -18.78 -8.75
C VAL A 73 4.07 -18.64 -9.35
N ASP A 74 3.45 -17.47 -9.20
CA ASP A 74 2.15 -17.16 -9.78
C ASP A 74 1.96 -15.65 -9.86
N TYR A 75 1.21 -15.15 -10.84
CA TYR A 75 0.91 -13.72 -10.93
C TYR A 75 -0.35 -13.45 -11.75
N TYR A 76 -0.98 -12.32 -11.47
CA TYR A 76 -2.02 -11.72 -12.27
C TYR A 76 -1.56 -10.35 -12.77
N GLU A 77 -1.67 -10.12 -14.07
CA GLU A 77 -1.41 -8.84 -14.70
C GLU A 77 -2.72 -8.04 -14.82
N LEU A 78 -2.72 -6.83 -14.27
CA LEU A 78 -3.86 -5.94 -14.36
C LEU A 78 -3.89 -5.23 -15.72
N ASP A 79 -5.04 -4.73 -16.09
CA ASP A 79 -5.13 -3.87 -17.27
C ASP A 79 -4.34 -2.56 -17.05
N LYS A 80 -3.86 -1.99 -18.15
CA LYS A 80 -3.21 -0.66 -18.13
C LYS A 80 -4.14 0.39 -17.55
N GLY A 81 -3.56 1.38 -16.87
CA GLY A 81 -4.32 2.40 -16.17
C GLY A 81 -4.90 1.97 -14.83
N HIS A 82 -4.71 0.71 -14.42
CA HIS A 82 -5.04 0.25 -13.07
C HIS A 82 -3.84 0.43 -12.15
N LEU A 83 -4.11 0.71 -10.88
CA LEU A 83 -3.04 0.90 -9.89
C LEU A 83 -3.38 0.13 -8.61
N PRO A 84 -2.81 -1.07 -8.43
CA PRO A 84 -2.98 -1.82 -7.19
C PRO A 84 -2.19 -1.14 -6.07
N MET A 85 -2.85 -1.00 -4.92
CA MET A 85 -2.25 -0.50 -3.70
C MET A 85 -1.66 -1.64 -2.87
N SER A 86 -1.19 -1.29 -1.67
CA SER A 86 -0.63 -2.26 -0.73
C SER A 86 -1.57 -3.45 -0.52
N PRO A 87 -1.13 -4.66 -0.79
CA PRO A 87 -1.94 -5.85 -0.55
C PRO A 87 -2.00 -6.17 0.94
N THR A 88 -3.08 -6.83 1.37
CA THR A 88 -3.26 -7.34 2.73
C THR A 88 -3.59 -8.82 2.66
N PHE A 89 -2.80 -9.64 3.33
CA PHE A 89 -3.11 -11.05 3.49
C PHE A 89 -4.15 -11.25 4.60
N VAL A 90 -5.20 -12.01 4.29
CA VAL A 90 -6.25 -12.41 5.23
C VAL A 90 -6.26 -13.93 5.29
N PRO A 91 -5.86 -14.53 6.41
CA PRO A 91 -5.80 -15.98 6.53
C PRO A 91 -7.18 -16.61 6.42
N LYS A 92 -7.26 -17.76 5.78
CA LYS A 92 -8.45 -18.61 5.79
C LYS A 92 -8.63 -19.25 7.17
N ILE A 93 -9.86 -19.31 7.65
CA ILE A 93 -10.17 -20.04 8.89
C ILE A 93 -9.86 -21.51 8.66
N ASP A 94 -9.08 -22.10 9.57
CA ASP A 94 -8.63 -23.51 9.48
C ASP A 94 -7.82 -23.84 8.21
N GLY A 95 -7.29 -22.83 7.52
CA GLY A 95 -6.41 -23.00 6.36
C GLY A 95 -4.95 -23.22 6.76
N ASP A 96 -4.20 -23.89 5.90
CA ASP A 96 -2.77 -24.06 6.02
C ASP A 96 -2.03 -22.72 5.89
N ILE A 97 -0.70 -22.77 6.10
CA ILE A 97 0.15 -21.60 5.89
C ILE A 97 0.01 -21.11 4.44
N ASP A 98 -0.04 -19.80 4.25
CA ASP A 98 -0.26 -19.14 2.96
C ASP A 98 -1.64 -19.37 2.31
N GLU A 99 -2.52 -20.17 2.92
CA GLU A 99 -3.90 -20.26 2.47
C GLU A 99 -4.74 -19.11 3.01
N GLY A 100 -5.29 -18.32 2.10
CA GLY A 100 -6.06 -17.15 2.47
C GLY A 100 -6.58 -16.36 1.28
N TYR A 101 -6.84 -15.12 1.57
CA TYR A 101 -7.25 -14.14 0.59
C TYR A 101 -6.28 -12.97 0.56
N LEU A 102 -6.04 -12.44 -0.61
CA LEU A 102 -5.29 -11.22 -0.77
C LEU A 102 -6.25 -10.10 -1.15
N LEU A 103 -6.31 -9.07 -0.31
CA LEU A 103 -7.12 -7.89 -0.53
C LEU A 103 -6.22 -6.77 -1.05
N SER A 104 -6.61 -6.13 -2.13
CA SER A 104 -5.91 -4.95 -2.64
C SER A 104 -6.92 -3.89 -3.07
N THR A 105 -6.78 -2.69 -2.54
CA THR A 105 -7.43 -1.54 -3.15
C THR A 105 -6.82 -1.32 -4.52
N THR A 106 -7.66 -1.18 -5.52
CA THR A 106 -7.22 -0.94 -6.89
C THR A 106 -7.89 0.33 -7.39
N LEU A 107 -7.07 1.33 -7.73
CA LEU A 107 -7.55 2.50 -8.44
C LEU A 107 -7.72 2.13 -9.90
N THR A 108 -8.90 2.38 -10.44
CA THR A 108 -9.25 2.07 -11.83
C THR A 108 -9.70 3.34 -12.55
N PRO A 109 -9.70 3.38 -13.88
CA PRO A 109 -10.24 4.53 -14.61
C PRO A 109 -11.70 4.87 -14.27
N ASP A 110 -12.45 3.87 -13.81
CA ASP A 110 -13.88 3.99 -13.49
C ASP A 110 -14.17 4.26 -12.01
N GLY A 111 -13.13 4.32 -11.16
CA GLY A 111 -13.23 4.58 -9.72
C GLY A 111 -12.50 3.54 -8.89
N ASP A 112 -12.59 3.70 -7.57
CA ASP A 112 -11.85 2.87 -6.64
C ASP A 112 -12.59 1.57 -6.35
N GLU A 113 -11.85 0.47 -6.32
CA GLU A 113 -12.38 -0.85 -6.06
C GLU A 113 -11.55 -1.58 -5.00
N LEU A 114 -12.17 -2.50 -4.26
CA LEU A 114 -11.47 -3.48 -3.43
C LEU A 114 -11.50 -4.83 -4.14
N TRP A 115 -10.35 -5.32 -4.54
CA TRP A 115 -10.19 -6.60 -5.21
C TRP A 115 -9.73 -7.66 -4.23
N ILE A 116 -10.34 -8.85 -4.34
CA ILE A 116 -10.07 -10.00 -3.48
C ILE A 116 -9.58 -11.15 -4.38
N TYR A 117 -8.42 -11.70 -4.06
CA TYR A 117 -7.82 -12.84 -4.76
C TYR A 117 -7.76 -14.04 -3.83
N ASP A 118 -7.82 -15.23 -4.40
CA ASP A 118 -7.41 -16.46 -3.72
C ASP A 118 -5.88 -16.56 -3.78
N THR A 119 -5.22 -16.70 -2.63
CA THR A 119 -3.75 -16.73 -2.56
C THR A 119 -3.12 -17.95 -3.20
N THR A 120 -3.89 -19.00 -3.39
CA THR A 120 -3.42 -20.24 -4.04
C THR A 120 -3.50 -20.19 -5.56
N GLN A 121 -4.25 -19.24 -6.13
CA GLN A 121 -4.55 -19.14 -7.57
C GLN A 121 -4.63 -17.68 -8.03
N ILE A 122 -3.62 -16.88 -7.70
CA ILE A 122 -3.59 -15.45 -8.05
C ILE A 122 -3.72 -15.21 -9.55
N GLY A 123 -3.10 -16.07 -10.37
CA GLY A 123 -3.13 -15.97 -11.81
C GLY A 123 -4.52 -16.05 -12.44
N ASN A 124 -5.52 -16.60 -11.73
CA ASN A 124 -6.89 -16.59 -12.19
C ASN A 124 -7.58 -15.20 -12.06
N GLY A 125 -6.89 -14.23 -11.46
CA GLY A 125 -7.42 -12.89 -11.20
C GLY A 125 -8.28 -12.82 -9.93
N PRO A 126 -8.91 -11.66 -9.69
CA PRO A 126 -9.72 -11.46 -8.49
C PRO A 126 -11.00 -12.31 -8.53
N ILE A 127 -11.24 -13.02 -7.43
CA ILE A 127 -12.49 -13.78 -7.22
C ILE A 127 -13.67 -12.86 -6.88
N CYS A 128 -13.39 -11.63 -6.45
CA CYS A 128 -14.40 -10.64 -6.13
C CYS A 128 -13.83 -9.24 -6.36
N ARG A 129 -14.68 -8.34 -6.88
CA ARG A 129 -14.42 -6.91 -7.00
C ARG A 129 -15.57 -6.17 -6.34
N LEU A 130 -15.26 -5.37 -5.32
CA LEU A 130 -16.24 -4.59 -4.59
C LEU A 130 -16.09 -3.13 -5.00
N ARG A 131 -17.20 -2.53 -5.39
CA ARG A 131 -17.28 -1.12 -5.80
C ARG A 131 -18.47 -0.44 -5.13
N HIS A 132 -18.31 0.84 -4.86
CA HIS A 132 -19.40 1.70 -4.41
C HIS A 132 -19.17 3.12 -4.91
N ASP A 133 -20.21 3.81 -5.38
CA ASP A 133 -20.10 5.14 -6.00
C ASP A 133 -19.54 6.22 -5.05
N LYS A 134 -19.64 6.00 -3.75
CA LYS A 134 -19.10 6.91 -2.72
C LYS A 134 -17.77 6.41 -2.13
N LEU A 135 -17.23 5.32 -2.65
CA LEU A 135 -15.94 4.81 -2.18
C LEU A 135 -14.83 5.66 -2.78
N VAL A 136 -14.09 6.33 -1.93
CA VAL A 136 -12.88 7.05 -2.27
C VAL A 136 -11.78 6.52 -1.38
N MET A 137 -10.83 5.83 -1.95
CA MET A 137 -9.74 5.21 -1.21
C MET A 137 -8.49 6.07 -1.34
N PRO A 138 -7.80 6.37 -0.24
CA PRO A 138 -6.53 7.06 -0.30
C PRO A 138 -5.46 6.15 -0.91
N PHE A 139 -4.40 6.75 -1.43
CA PHE A 139 -3.21 6.00 -1.79
C PHE A 139 -2.62 5.36 -0.53
N THR A 140 -2.57 4.02 -0.49
CA THR A 140 -2.12 3.26 0.68
C THR A 140 -0.79 2.57 0.41
N PHE A 141 0.21 2.86 1.27
CA PHE A 141 1.51 2.19 1.22
C PHE A 141 1.56 0.92 2.06
N HIS A 142 0.82 0.91 3.17
CA HIS A 142 0.81 -0.19 4.11
C HIS A 142 -0.60 -0.46 4.60
N THR A 143 -0.93 -1.74 4.66
CA THR A 143 -2.20 -2.24 5.16
C THR A 143 -1.93 -3.42 6.09
N THR A 144 -2.83 -3.67 7.02
CA THR A 144 -2.75 -4.81 7.91
C THR A 144 -4.13 -5.38 8.18
N TRP A 145 -4.19 -6.67 8.35
CA TRP A 145 -5.40 -7.36 8.80
C TRP A 145 -5.44 -7.41 10.32
N MET A 146 -6.57 -7.00 10.89
CA MET A 146 -6.82 -7.05 12.33
C MET A 146 -8.06 -7.92 12.61
N PRO A 147 -7.87 -9.22 12.93
CA PRO A 147 -8.97 -10.18 13.04
C PRO A 147 -9.91 -9.90 14.22
N GLU A 148 -9.41 -9.25 15.25
CA GLU A 148 -10.14 -9.01 16.50
C GLU A 148 -10.32 -7.51 16.77
N LEU A 149 -10.71 -6.75 15.75
CA LEU A 149 -11.02 -5.34 15.98
C LEU A 149 -12.27 -5.23 16.87
N LYS A 150 -12.05 -5.10 18.16
CA LYS A 150 -13.11 -4.76 19.10
C LYS A 150 -13.31 -3.26 19.08
N GLN A 151 -14.54 -2.82 18.85
CA GLN A 151 -14.87 -1.43 19.04
C GLN A 151 -14.65 -1.10 20.53
N GLN A 152 -13.49 -0.59 20.86
CA GLN A 152 -13.29 0.07 22.13
C GLN A 152 -14.02 1.41 22.04
N VAL A 153 -15.11 1.54 22.75
CA VAL A 153 -15.67 2.84 23.07
C VAL A 153 -14.77 3.45 24.16
N SER A 154 -13.56 3.78 23.77
CA SER A 154 -12.81 4.77 24.53
C SER A 154 -13.55 6.09 24.37
N PRO A 155 -13.73 6.89 25.43
CA PRO A 155 -14.17 8.26 25.24
C PRO A 155 -13.30 8.84 24.15
N ALA A 156 -13.95 9.36 23.10
CA ALA A 156 -13.24 9.81 21.89
C ALA A 156 -12.09 10.69 22.35
N TYR A 157 -10.86 10.30 22.01
CA TYR A 157 -9.72 11.15 22.25
C TYR A 157 -9.98 12.46 21.50
N GLN A 158 -10.20 13.51 22.27
CA GLN A 158 -10.29 14.85 21.70
C GLN A 158 -8.87 15.38 21.67
N THR A 159 -8.36 15.57 20.47
CA THR A 159 -7.07 16.22 20.29
C THR A 159 -7.16 17.62 20.91
N ASP A 160 -6.42 17.84 21.96
CA ASP A 160 -6.20 19.18 22.53
C ASP A 160 -4.79 19.63 22.14
N PRO A 161 -4.65 20.45 21.08
CA PRO A 161 -3.34 20.89 20.63
C PRO A 161 -2.55 21.65 21.70
N GLN A 162 -3.23 22.31 22.62
CA GLN A 162 -2.60 23.04 23.72
C GLN A 162 -2.02 22.07 24.76
N LEU A 163 -2.77 21.05 25.12
CA LEU A 163 -2.34 20.03 26.07
C LEU A 163 -1.25 19.13 25.47
N ASP A 164 -1.45 18.69 24.22
CA ASP A 164 -0.58 17.72 23.59
C ASP A 164 0.73 18.33 23.07
N TYR A 165 0.70 19.59 22.62
CA TYR A 165 1.82 20.24 21.93
C TYR A 165 2.15 21.64 22.46
N GLY A 166 1.53 22.10 23.55
CA GLY A 166 1.60 23.49 24.02
C GLY A 166 3.02 24.04 24.15
N THR A 167 3.96 23.26 24.69
CA THR A 167 5.36 23.64 24.80
C THR A 167 6.03 23.79 23.44
N ARG A 168 5.75 22.88 22.48
CA ARG A 168 6.28 22.94 21.12
C ARG A 168 5.66 24.05 20.28
N LEU A 169 4.38 24.36 20.52
CA LEU A 169 3.69 25.45 19.85
C LEU A 169 4.27 26.81 20.29
N ALA A 170 4.67 26.95 21.53
CA ALA A 170 5.29 28.17 22.05
C ALA A 170 6.67 28.49 21.39
N ASP A 171 7.37 27.47 20.92
CA ASP A 171 8.67 27.62 20.25
C ASP A 171 8.54 28.01 18.76
N LEU A 172 7.34 28.00 18.21
CA LEU A 172 7.11 28.36 16.82
C LEU A 172 7.07 29.88 16.61
N SER A 173 7.35 30.32 15.38
CA SER A 173 7.17 31.72 15.02
C SER A 173 5.71 32.19 15.19
N ALA A 174 5.50 33.46 15.48
CA ALA A 174 4.15 34.02 15.65
C ALA A 174 3.25 33.78 14.41
N SER A 175 3.80 33.79 13.22
CA SER A 175 3.07 33.48 11.98
C SER A 175 2.61 32.01 11.94
N ALA A 176 3.47 31.07 12.34
CA ALA A 176 3.12 29.65 12.40
C ALA A 176 2.07 29.38 13.47
N GLN A 177 2.19 30.00 14.65
CA GLN A 177 1.18 29.90 15.71
C GLN A 177 -0.18 30.42 15.24
N SER A 178 -0.20 31.54 14.52
CA SER A 178 -1.44 32.12 13.96
C SER A 178 -2.14 31.17 12.98
N VAL A 179 -1.37 30.53 12.09
CA VAL A 179 -1.93 29.57 11.12
C VAL A 179 -2.51 28.34 11.85
N ILE A 180 -1.78 27.80 12.80
CA ILE A 180 -2.22 26.63 13.57
C ILE A 180 -3.51 26.95 14.34
N THR A 181 -3.60 28.11 14.99
CA THR A 181 -4.79 28.55 15.73
C THR A 181 -6.01 28.75 14.81
N GLN A 182 -5.80 29.10 13.54
CA GLN A 182 -6.88 29.25 12.57
C GLN A 182 -7.39 27.90 12.04
N VAL A 183 -6.50 26.93 11.91
CA VAL A 183 -6.83 25.60 11.32
C VAL A 183 -7.35 24.62 12.36
N LEU A 184 -6.81 24.69 13.57
CA LEU A 184 -7.25 23.86 14.68
C LEU A 184 -8.10 24.74 15.63
N PRO A 185 -9.43 24.59 15.65
CA PRO A 185 -10.27 25.34 16.58
C PRO A 185 -9.88 24.95 18.02
N VAL A 186 -9.10 25.79 18.65
CA VAL A 186 -8.81 25.69 20.08
C VAL A 186 -10.09 26.15 20.79
N THR A 187 -10.79 25.22 21.42
CA THR A 187 -11.84 25.61 22.36
C THR A 187 -11.13 26.24 23.57
N ILE A 188 -11.17 27.57 23.65
CA ILE A 188 -10.68 28.35 24.78
C ILE A 188 -11.68 28.22 25.92
#